data_e10c763503163484d106cf30365f7589
#
_entry.id   e10c763503163484d106cf30365f7589
#
_cell.length_a   1.000
_cell.length_b   1.000
_cell.length_c   1.000
_cell.angle_alpha   90.00
_cell.angle_beta   90.00
_cell.angle_gamma   90.00
#
_symmetry.space_group_name_H-M   'P 1'
#
loop_
_entity.id
_entity.type
_entity.pdbx_description
1 polymer ?
#
loop_
_entity_poly.entity_id
_entity_poly.type
_entity_poly.pdbx_seq_one_letter_code
_entity_poly.pdbx_strand_id
1 'polypeptide(L)'
;YNISGLLVALPKLPSDPISRSNAKSEQYWERQDYPKQLSKIKSIFQWNEMPSAFKNLWVDYIEGEFDRREYGHWFMRNGEPTYITGSHYMYLQWTKIDVGYPDFREANRIFYIFWEACKADYRSFGICYLKIRRSGFSFMASEECTNIGTLAKDARIGILSKTGADAKKMFTDKVVPISNNYPFFFKPIQDGMDKPKTELAYRIPASKITKKNMSTIDENDMEGLDTTIDWKNTSDNSYDGEKLQLLIHDESGKWDKPDNILNNWRVTKTCLRLGSKVIGKCM
;
A
#
# COMPACT_ATOMS: atom_id res chain seq x y z
N TYR A 1 -10.39 -20.48 -5.92
CA TYR A 1 -9.94 -20.79 -4.57
C TYR A 1 -11.12 -20.83 -3.60
N ASN A 2 -11.12 -21.82 -2.72
CA ASN A 2 -12.11 -21.92 -1.64
C ASN A 2 -11.48 -21.36 -0.36
N ILE A 3 -12.05 -20.27 0.14
CA ILE A 3 -11.60 -19.63 1.37
C ILE A 3 -12.71 -19.72 2.39
N SER A 4 -12.51 -20.52 3.45
CA SER A 4 -13.50 -20.67 4.55
C SER A 4 -14.91 -20.97 4.06
N GLY A 5 -15.05 -21.84 3.06
CA GLY A 5 -16.32 -22.18 2.43
C GLY A 5 -16.82 -21.19 1.36
N LEU A 6 -16.08 -20.13 1.10
CA LEU A 6 -16.35 -19.18 0.02
C LEU A 6 -15.53 -19.54 -1.23
N LEU A 7 -16.20 -19.61 -2.38
CA LEU A 7 -15.51 -19.70 -3.66
C LEU A 7 -15.09 -18.28 -4.08
N VAL A 8 -13.79 -17.99 -4.01
CA VAL A 8 -13.21 -16.73 -4.49
C VAL A 8 -12.61 -16.97 -5.87
N ALA A 9 -13.15 -16.28 -6.88
CA ALA A 9 -12.59 -16.29 -8.21
C ALA A 9 -11.34 -15.39 -8.27
N LEU A 10 -10.28 -15.86 -8.93
CA LEU A 10 -9.16 -14.97 -9.26
C LEU A 10 -9.63 -13.89 -10.23
N PRO A 11 -9.08 -12.67 -10.13
CA PRO A 11 -9.35 -11.63 -11.10
C PRO A 11 -8.93 -12.12 -12.49
N LYS A 12 -9.71 -11.74 -13.50
CA LYS A 12 -9.32 -11.98 -14.88
C LYS A 12 -8.06 -11.15 -15.15
N LEU A 13 -6.98 -11.82 -15.52
CA LEU A 13 -5.76 -11.14 -15.89
C LEU A 13 -5.99 -10.35 -17.19
N PRO A 14 -5.40 -9.15 -17.33
CA PRO A 14 -5.47 -8.38 -18.55
C PRO A 14 -4.85 -9.18 -19.71
N SER A 15 -5.31 -8.89 -20.92
CA SER A 15 -4.72 -9.50 -22.13
C SER A 15 -3.25 -9.12 -22.26
N ASP A 16 -2.43 -10.12 -22.61
CA ASP A 16 -1.00 -9.92 -22.83
C ASP A 16 -0.78 -8.99 -24.04
N PRO A 17 -0.17 -7.80 -23.84
CA PRO A 17 0.12 -6.85 -24.92
C PRO A 17 1.42 -7.17 -25.66
N ILE A 18 2.20 -8.15 -25.19
CA ILE A 18 3.54 -8.43 -25.68
C ILE A 18 3.50 -9.56 -26.70
N SER A 19 3.94 -9.26 -27.93
CA SER A 19 4.13 -10.31 -28.94
C SER A 19 5.36 -11.15 -28.61
N ARG A 20 5.17 -12.46 -28.39
CA ARG A 20 6.26 -13.40 -28.10
C ARG A 20 7.30 -13.46 -29.21
N SER A 21 6.89 -13.27 -30.46
CA SER A 21 7.79 -13.34 -31.62
C SER A 21 8.82 -12.19 -31.65
N ASN A 22 8.50 -11.04 -31.04
CA ASN A 22 9.33 -9.84 -31.07
C ASN A 22 9.88 -9.47 -29.68
N ALA A 23 9.54 -10.25 -28.65
CA ALA A 23 9.92 -9.93 -27.27
C ALA A 23 11.39 -10.29 -27.02
N LYS A 24 12.15 -9.36 -26.44
CA LYS A 24 13.47 -9.66 -25.89
C LYS A 24 13.28 -10.44 -24.59
N SER A 25 14.10 -11.47 -24.42
CA SER A 25 14.14 -12.23 -23.17
C SER A 25 14.86 -11.42 -22.10
N GLU A 26 14.13 -11.02 -21.06
CA GLU A 26 14.71 -10.51 -19.81
C GLU A 26 14.63 -11.61 -18.75
N GLN A 27 15.71 -11.81 -18.02
CA GLN A 27 15.74 -12.87 -17.00
C GLN A 27 15.20 -12.41 -15.66
N TYR A 28 15.29 -11.12 -15.39
CA TYR A 28 14.98 -10.52 -14.08
C TYR A 28 14.08 -9.32 -14.23
N TRP A 29 13.40 -8.96 -13.12
CA TRP A 29 12.75 -7.67 -13.00
C TRP A 29 13.80 -6.56 -12.98
N GLU A 30 13.66 -5.61 -13.90
CA GLU A 30 14.45 -4.39 -13.87
C GLU A 30 13.56 -3.23 -13.42
N ARG A 31 13.98 -2.60 -12.33
CA ARG A 31 13.33 -1.40 -11.85
C ARG A 31 13.54 -0.27 -12.86
N GLN A 32 12.46 0.39 -13.26
CA GLN A 32 12.53 1.53 -14.16
C GLN A 32 13.16 2.74 -13.48
N ASP A 33 14.01 3.46 -14.19
CA ASP A 33 14.64 4.66 -13.68
C ASP A 33 13.60 5.76 -13.43
N TYR A 34 13.64 6.33 -12.23
CA TYR A 34 12.87 7.52 -11.92
C TYR A 34 13.57 8.75 -12.54
N PRO A 35 12.88 9.50 -13.44
CA PRO A 35 13.50 10.62 -14.13
C PRO A 35 14.12 11.63 -13.17
N LYS A 36 15.40 11.99 -13.41
CA LYS A 36 16.16 12.89 -12.53
C LYS A 36 15.50 14.25 -12.35
N GLN A 37 14.80 14.75 -13.35
CA GLN A 37 14.07 16.01 -13.29
C GLN A 37 12.90 15.90 -12.29
N LEU A 38 12.10 14.85 -12.38
CA LEU A 38 10.98 14.61 -11.48
C LEU A 38 11.44 14.30 -10.05
N SER A 39 12.58 13.62 -9.87
CA SER A 39 13.10 13.29 -8.54
C SER A 39 13.51 14.50 -7.69
N LYS A 40 13.68 15.67 -8.32
CA LYS A 40 13.94 16.94 -7.64
C LYS A 40 12.69 17.56 -7.03
N ILE A 41 11.52 17.23 -7.55
CA ILE A 41 10.23 17.70 -7.05
C ILE A 41 9.85 16.88 -5.83
N LYS A 42 9.60 17.54 -4.70
CA LYS A 42 9.35 16.87 -3.41
C LYS A 42 7.88 16.90 -2.98
N SER A 43 7.07 17.77 -3.58
CA SER A 43 5.67 17.92 -3.21
C SER A 43 4.81 18.33 -4.41
N ILE A 44 3.51 18.09 -4.30
CA ILE A 44 2.53 18.55 -5.29
C ILE A 44 2.53 20.08 -5.43
N PHE A 45 2.85 20.81 -4.37
CA PHE A 45 2.95 22.27 -4.40
C PHE A 45 4.08 22.74 -5.32
N GLN A 46 5.27 22.13 -5.21
CA GLN A 46 6.37 22.43 -6.13
C GLN A 46 6.02 22.08 -7.59
N TRP A 47 5.29 20.98 -7.80
CA TRP A 47 4.79 20.63 -9.12
C TRP A 47 3.84 21.69 -9.68
N ASN A 48 2.93 22.20 -8.87
CA ASN A 48 1.97 23.21 -9.28
C ASN A 48 2.64 24.52 -9.72
N GLU A 49 3.77 24.85 -9.13
CA GLU A 49 4.59 26.03 -9.49
C GLU A 49 5.40 25.85 -10.78
N MET A 50 5.54 24.60 -11.30
CA MET A 50 6.30 24.37 -12.52
C MET A 50 5.61 24.98 -13.74
N PRO A 51 6.37 25.49 -14.74
CA PRO A 51 5.83 25.97 -16.01
C PRO A 51 5.03 24.89 -16.74
N SER A 52 3.96 25.27 -17.44
CA SER A 52 3.12 24.35 -18.21
C SER A 52 3.92 23.51 -19.23
N ALA A 53 4.90 24.13 -19.89
CA ALA A 53 5.79 23.41 -20.81
C ALA A 53 6.56 22.26 -20.13
N PHE A 54 6.99 22.45 -18.88
CA PHE A 54 7.65 21.40 -18.11
C PHE A 54 6.65 20.30 -17.71
N LYS A 55 5.44 20.69 -17.24
CA LYS A 55 4.40 19.73 -16.86
C LYS A 55 4.01 18.85 -18.06
N ASN A 56 3.82 19.42 -19.22
CA ASN A 56 3.44 18.68 -20.43
C ASN A 56 4.48 17.63 -20.87
N LEU A 57 5.75 17.79 -20.51
CA LEU A 57 6.79 16.78 -20.78
C LEU A 57 6.64 15.52 -19.94
N TRP A 58 5.97 15.61 -18.78
CA TRP A 58 5.96 14.54 -17.79
C TRP A 58 4.58 14.03 -17.44
N VAL A 59 3.51 14.64 -17.95
CA VAL A 59 2.14 14.22 -17.62
C VAL A 59 1.90 12.77 -18.04
N ASP A 60 2.28 12.37 -19.26
CA ASP A 60 2.10 11.00 -19.75
C ASP A 60 2.89 9.97 -18.92
N TYR A 61 4.09 10.35 -18.44
CA TYR A 61 4.87 9.50 -17.54
C TYR A 61 4.13 9.30 -16.21
N ILE A 62 3.62 10.38 -15.61
CA ILE A 62 2.91 10.34 -14.34
C ILE A 62 1.61 9.55 -14.47
N GLU A 63 0.83 9.80 -15.52
CA GLU A 63 -0.41 9.05 -15.81
C GLU A 63 -0.10 7.55 -16.00
N GLY A 64 0.95 7.22 -16.75
CA GLY A 64 1.40 5.85 -16.91
C GLY A 64 1.82 5.17 -15.60
N GLU A 65 2.32 5.92 -14.60
CA GLU A 65 2.61 5.38 -13.28
C GLU A 65 1.32 5.12 -12.49
N PHE A 66 0.29 5.97 -12.60
CA PHE A 66 -1.03 5.71 -12.02
C PHE A 66 -1.71 4.52 -12.69
N ASP A 67 -1.63 4.39 -14.00
CA ASP A 67 -2.16 3.23 -14.73
C ASP A 67 -1.50 1.93 -14.28
N ARG A 68 -0.16 1.92 -14.12
CA ARG A 68 0.55 0.74 -13.61
C ARG A 68 0.19 0.42 -12.17
N ARG A 69 -0.06 1.43 -11.35
CA ARG A 69 -0.53 1.26 -9.97
C ARG A 69 -1.94 0.66 -9.91
N GLU A 70 -2.82 1.03 -10.81
CA GLU A 70 -4.21 0.57 -10.85
C GLU A 70 -4.36 -0.78 -11.57
N TYR A 71 -3.82 -0.87 -12.79
CA TYR A 71 -4.06 -2.01 -13.68
C TYR A 71 -2.93 -3.04 -13.68
N GLY A 72 -1.81 -2.75 -13.02
CA GLY A 72 -0.64 -3.60 -13.01
C GLY A 72 0.26 -3.40 -14.23
N HIS A 73 1.21 -4.31 -14.38
CA HIS A 73 2.24 -4.18 -15.40
C HIS A 73 2.61 -5.54 -16.00
N TRP A 74 2.90 -5.54 -17.30
CA TRP A 74 3.46 -6.67 -18.01
C TRP A 74 4.94 -6.46 -18.29
N PHE A 75 5.74 -7.48 -18.04
CA PHE A 75 7.15 -7.50 -18.39
C PHE A 75 7.57 -8.88 -18.92
N MET A 76 8.73 -8.94 -19.57
CA MET A 76 9.26 -10.23 -20.03
C MET A 76 10.09 -10.88 -18.94
N ARG A 77 9.81 -12.15 -18.66
CA ARG A 77 10.57 -12.98 -17.74
C ARG A 77 10.95 -14.29 -18.43
N ASN A 78 12.24 -14.50 -18.64
CA ASN A 78 12.74 -15.72 -19.32
C ASN A 78 12.03 -15.99 -20.66
N GLY A 79 11.77 -14.94 -21.45
CA GLY A 79 11.06 -15.07 -22.74
C GLY A 79 9.54 -15.25 -22.63
N GLU A 80 8.96 -15.20 -21.41
CA GLU A 80 7.53 -15.34 -21.20
C GLU A 80 6.93 -14.04 -20.67
N PRO A 81 5.83 -13.53 -21.28
CA PRO A 81 5.10 -12.39 -20.76
C PRO A 81 4.55 -12.71 -19.35
N THR A 82 4.91 -11.87 -18.39
CA THR A 82 4.56 -12.06 -17.00
C THR A 82 3.83 -10.83 -16.47
N TYR A 83 2.61 -11.05 -15.97
CA TYR A 83 1.79 -10.00 -15.37
C TYR A 83 2.06 -9.89 -13.86
N ILE A 84 2.17 -8.66 -13.38
CA ILE A 84 2.14 -8.29 -11.96
C ILE A 84 1.01 -7.31 -11.69
N THR A 85 0.34 -7.48 -10.54
CA THR A 85 -0.75 -6.57 -10.12
C THR A 85 -0.22 -5.19 -9.76
N GLY A 86 -1.10 -4.19 -9.66
CA GLY A 86 -0.72 -2.85 -9.26
C GLY A 86 -0.01 -2.79 -7.92
N SER A 87 -0.52 -3.49 -6.88
CA SER A 87 0.16 -3.59 -5.59
C SER A 87 1.54 -4.24 -5.70
N HIS A 88 1.68 -5.28 -6.55
CA HIS A 88 3.00 -5.90 -6.77
C HIS A 88 3.96 -4.96 -7.52
N TYR A 89 3.45 -4.20 -8.49
CA TYR A 89 4.22 -3.16 -9.17
C TYR A 89 4.73 -2.11 -8.18
N MET A 90 3.86 -1.59 -7.31
CA MET A 90 4.23 -0.61 -6.28
C MET A 90 5.30 -1.16 -5.34
N TYR A 91 5.17 -2.44 -4.95
CA TYR A 91 6.17 -3.12 -4.14
C TYR A 91 7.54 -3.19 -4.83
N LEU A 92 7.60 -3.62 -6.08
CA LEU A 92 8.86 -3.77 -6.81
C LEU A 92 9.49 -2.44 -7.24
N GLN A 93 8.66 -1.51 -7.70
CA GLN A 93 9.13 -0.25 -8.30
C GLN A 93 9.42 0.83 -7.26
N TRP A 94 8.54 0.98 -6.25
CA TRP A 94 8.54 2.16 -5.39
C TRP A 94 8.83 1.87 -3.91
N THR A 95 8.81 0.60 -3.49
CA THR A 95 9.07 0.23 -2.11
C THR A 95 10.57 0.05 -1.87
N LYS A 96 11.15 0.92 -1.06
CA LYS A 96 12.51 0.76 -0.59
C LYS A 96 12.54 -0.13 0.64
N ILE A 97 13.37 -1.17 0.60
CA ILE A 97 13.64 -2.07 1.72
C ILE A 97 15.07 -1.85 2.26
N ASP A 98 15.44 -2.56 3.32
CA ASP A 98 16.73 -2.37 4.01
C ASP A 98 17.95 -2.48 3.07
N VAL A 99 17.87 -3.32 2.03
CA VAL A 99 18.96 -3.61 1.09
C VAL A 99 18.79 -2.94 -0.28
N GLY A 100 17.88 -1.99 -0.41
CA GLY A 100 17.59 -1.31 -1.68
C GLY A 100 16.14 -1.51 -2.11
N TYR A 101 15.90 -2.10 -3.29
CA TYR A 101 14.56 -2.43 -3.79
C TYR A 101 14.38 -3.94 -3.86
N PRO A 102 13.16 -4.45 -3.69
CA PRO A 102 12.93 -5.89 -3.72
C PRO A 102 13.08 -6.47 -5.13
N ASP A 103 13.57 -7.69 -5.18
CA ASP A 103 13.59 -8.49 -6.41
C ASP A 103 12.24 -9.17 -6.65
N PHE A 104 11.97 -9.44 -7.93
CA PHE A 104 10.81 -10.24 -8.31
C PHE A 104 10.91 -11.67 -7.77
N ARG A 105 9.82 -12.16 -7.19
CA ARG A 105 9.67 -13.56 -6.76
C ARG A 105 8.29 -14.06 -7.18
N GLU A 106 8.24 -15.25 -7.78
CA GLU A 106 6.99 -15.84 -8.21
C GLU A 106 6.00 -16.06 -7.05
N ALA A 107 6.49 -16.44 -5.87
CA ALA A 107 5.66 -16.59 -4.68
C ALA A 107 4.97 -15.26 -4.28
N ASN A 108 5.66 -14.12 -4.45
CA ASN A 108 5.08 -12.80 -4.19
C ASN A 108 4.02 -12.47 -5.26
N ARG A 109 4.28 -12.81 -6.54
CA ARG A 109 3.31 -12.60 -7.62
C ARG A 109 2.00 -13.35 -7.36
N ILE A 110 2.11 -14.61 -7.00
CA ILE A 110 0.94 -15.45 -6.66
C ILE A 110 0.20 -14.87 -5.46
N PHE A 111 0.94 -14.44 -4.43
CA PHE A 111 0.36 -13.78 -3.26
C PHE A 111 -0.44 -12.54 -3.66
N TYR A 112 0.13 -11.63 -4.44
CA TYR A 112 -0.53 -10.39 -4.83
C TYR A 112 -1.75 -10.63 -5.73
N ILE A 113 -1.70 -11.56 -6.66
CA ILE A 113 -2.88 -11.94 -7.48
C ILE A 113 -4.01 -12.45 -6.57
N PHE A 114 -3.68 -13.29 -5.60
CA PHE A 114 -4.66 -13.80 -4.65
C PHE A 114 -5.19 -12.72 -3.71
N TRP A 115 -4.32 -11.82 -3.29
CA TRP A 115 -4.69 -10.66 -2.48
C TRP A 115 -5.66 -9.73 -3.21
N GLU A 116 -5.45 -9.43 -4.48
CA GLU A 116 -6.39 -8.66 -5.30
C GLU A 116 -7.77 -9.35 -5.38
N ALA A 117 -7.80 -10.66 -5.52
CA ALA A 117 -9.05 -11.42 -5.47
C ALA A 117 -9.76 -11.27 -4.10
N CYS A 118 -9.01 -11.33 -3.01
CA CYS A 118 -9.56 -11.12 -1.67
C CYS A 118 -10.07 -9.70 -1.47
N LYS A 119 -9.37 -8.69 -1.99
CA LYS A 119 -9.82 -7.29 -1.94
C LYS A 119 -11.12 -7.07 -2.71
N ALA A 120 -11.25 -7.68 -3.87
CA ALA A 120 -12.41 -7.54 -4.74
C ALA A 120 -13.67 -8.24 -4.20
N ASP A 121 -13.51 -9.30 -3.40
CA ASP A 121 -14.64 -10.06 -2.88
C ASP A 121 -15.14 -9.49 -1.54
N TYR A 122 -16.34 -8.89 -1.55
CA TYR A 122 -16.97 -8.33 -0.34
C TYR A 122 -17.37 -9.35 0.72
N ARG A 123 -17.22 -10.67 0.47
CA ARG A 123 -17.44 -11.76 1.42
C ARG A 123 -16.14 -12.14 2.14
N SER A 124 -14.98 -11.89 1.52
CA SER A 124 -13.67 -12.22 2.05
C SER A 124 -13.20 -11.19 3.06
N PHE A 125 -12.75 -11.64 4.22
CA PHE A 125 -12.08 -10.78 5.21
C PHE A 125 -10.60 -10.54 4.89
N GLY A 126 -10.06 -11.17 3.89
CA GLY A 126 -8.65 -11.04 3.52
C GLY A 126 -7.93 -12.38 3.52
N ILE A 127 -6.70 -12.42 4.01
CA ILE A 127 -5.82 -13.58 3.88
C ILE A 127 -5.13 -13.93 5.19
N CYS A 128 -5.07 -15.22 5.50
CA CYS A 128 -4.15 -15.77 6.49
C CYS A 128 -2.97 -16.40 5.75
N TYR A 129 -1.80 -15.76 5.82
CA TYR A 129 -0.63 -16.17 5.04
C TYR A 129 0.40 -16.91 5.90
N LEU A 130 0.49 -18.22 5.72
CA LEU A 130 1.54 -19.02 6.32
C LEU A 130 2.82 -18.91 5.48
N LYS A 131 3.89 -18.42 6.05
CA LYS A 131 5.12 -18.12 5.33
C LYS A 131 6.38 -18.65 6.02
N ILE A 132 7.41 -18.89 5.24
CA ILE A 132 8.74 -19.12 5.76
C ILE A 132 9.36 -17.83 6.32
N ARG A 133 10.30 -17.98 7.23
CA ARG A 133 11.05 -16.85 7.77
C ARG A 133 11.82 -16.12 6.64
N ARG A 134 11.91 -14.79 6.70
CA ARG A 134 12.57 -13.91 5.72
C ARG A 134 11.95 -13.91 4.31
N SER A 135 10.67 -14.22 4.19
CA SER A 135 9.93 -14.10 2.91
C SER A 135 9.73 -12.65 2.44
N GLY A 136 10.03 -11.64 3.26
CA GLY A 136 9.79 -10.23 2.96
C GLY A 136 8.36 -9.75 3.26
N PHE A 137 7.50 -10.60 3.80
CA PHE A 137 6.07 -10.31 3.98
C PHE A 137 5.78 -9.04 4.77
N SER A 138 6.54 -8.73 5.85
CA SER A 138 6.30 -7.51 6.61
C SER A 138 6.56 -6.24 5.80
N PHE A 139 7.43 -6.28 4.77
CA PHE A 139 7.58 -5.17 3.82
C PHE A 139 6.42 -5.13 2.82
N MET A 140 5.93 -6.28 2.35
CA MET A 140 4.75 -6.35 1.47
C MET A 140 3.50 -5.82 2.17
N ALA A 141 3.28 -6.20 3.42
CA ALA A 141 2.17 -5.70 4.24
C ALA A 141 2.31 -4.20 4.55
N SER A 142 3.53 -3.71 4.80
CA SER A 142 3.80 -2.27 5.04
C SER A 142 3.62 -1.44 3.77
N GLU A 143 3.98 -2.00 2.63
CA GLU A 143 3.71 -1.39 1.33
C GLU A 143 2.22 -1.27 1.09
N GLU A 144 1.46 -2.33 1.33
CA GLU A 144 0.01 -2.30 1.12
C GLU A 144 -0.70 -1.31 2.07
N CYS A 145 -0.20 -1.14 3.32
CA CYS A 145 -0.66 -0.05 4.19
C CYS A 145 -0.47 1.32 3.53
N THR A 146 0.70 1.55 2.95
CA THR A 146 1.02 2.82 2.29
C THR A 146 0.25 2.96 0.98
N ASN A 147 0.16 1.89 0.20
CA ASN A 147 -0.54 1.87 -1.08
C ASN A 147 -2.03 2.19 -0.91
N ILE A 148 -2.72 1.49 -0.03
CA ILE A 148 -4.13 1.80 0.28
C ILE A 148 -4.25 3.18 0.92
N GLY A 149 -3.37 3.51 1.88
CA GLY A 149 -3.43 4.76 2.63
C GLY A 149 -3.26 6.01 1.78
N THR A 150 -2.52 5.92 0.68
CA THR A 150 -2.31 7.05 -0.25
C THR A 150 -3.35 7.15 -1.37
N LEU A 151 -4.34 6.24 -1.40
CA LEU A 151 -5.45 6.23 -2.37
C LEU A 151 -6.82 6.36 -1.72
N ALA A 152 -7.00 5.71 -0.57
CA ALA A 152 -8.31 5.64 0.07
C ALA A 152 -8.66 6.97 0.76
N LYS A 153 -9.92 7.36 0.66
CA LYS A 153 -10.50 8.52 1.35
C LYS A 153 -11.27 8.04 2.57
N ASP A 154 -11.22 8.83 3.66
CA ASP A 154 -11.89 8.54 4.93
C ASP A 154 -11.55 7.13 5.48
N ALA A 155 -10.30 6.71 5.30
CA ALA A 155 -9.88 5.36 5.65
C ALA A 155 -9.00 5.32 6.89
N ARG A 156 -9.08 4.21 7.62
CA ARG A 156 -8.16 3.88 8.69
C ARG A 156 -7.48 2.56 8.44
N ILE A 157 -6.16 2.53 8.66
CA ILE A 157 -5.32 1.36 8.50
C ILE A 157 -4.63 1.10 9.82
N GLY A 158 -4.87 -0.09 10.38
CA GLY A 158 -4.39 -0.50 11.69
C GLY A 158 -3.30 -1.56 11.61
N ILE A 159 -2.31 -1.47 12.51
CA ILE A 159 -1.23 -2.45 12.60
C ILE A 159 -1.18 -3.03 14.02
N LEU A 160 -1.29 -4.35 14.10
CA LEU A 160 -1.01 -5.14 15.29
C LEU A 160 0.10 -6.14 14.98
N SER A 161 0.91 -6.46 15.98
CA SER A 161 1.94 -7.50 15.89
C SER A 161 1.96 -8.29 17.21
N LYS A 162 2.90 -9.21 17.37
CA LYS A 162 3.01 -10.00 18.62
C LYS A 162 3.10 -9.11 19.89
N THR A 163 3.72 -7.92 19.78
CA THR A 163 3.74 -6.89 20.83
C THR A 163 3.51 -5.51 20.24
N GLY A 164 3.11 -4.53 21.06
CA GLY A 164 3.00 -3.14 20.64
C GLY A 164 4.34 -2.55 20.18
N ALA A 165 5.45 -2.97 20.76
CA ALA A 165 6.80 -2.55 20.34
C ALA A 165 7.12 -3.03 18.90
N ASP A 166 6.73 -4.26 18.57
CA ASP A 166 6.92 -4.80 17.21
C ASP A 166 6.00 -4.12 16.20
N ALA A 167 4.74 -3.84 16.57
CA ALA A 167 3.81 -3.07 15.75
C ALA A 167 4.34 -1.66 15.47
N LYS A 168 4.83 -0.97 16.52
CA LYS A 168 5.50 0.32 16.39
C LYS A 168 6.71 0.26 15.49
N LYS A 169 7.56 -0.77 15.63
CA LYS A 169 8.74 -0.96 14.80
C LYS A 169 8.36 -1.19 13.34
N MET A 170 7.32 -1.98 13.05
CA MET A 170 6.81 -2.14 11.69
C MET A 170 6.36 -0.79 11.10
N PHE A 171 5.65 0.01 11.88
CA PHE A 171 5.21 1.34 11.47
C PHE A 171 6.39 2.29 11.22
N THR A 172 7.28 2.48 12.20
CA THR A 172 8.38 3.47 12.12
C THR A 172 9.48 3.09 11.14
N ASP A 173 9.81 1.80 11.03
CA ASP A 173 10.97 1.35 10.28
C ASP A 173 10.61 0.89 8.86
N LYS A 174 9.31 0.69 8.56
CA LYS A 174 8.86 0.24 7.24
C LYS A 174 7.80 1.15 6.63
N VAL A 175 6.63 1.31 7.25
CA VAL A 175 5.52 2.10 6.67
C VAL A 175 5.93 3.55 6.44
N VAL A 176 6.47 4.23 7.45
CA VAL A 176 6.89 5.63 7.33
C VAL A 176 8.00 5.82 6.29
N PRO A 177 9.07 5.02 6.26
CA PRO A 177 10.09 5.12 5.21
C PRO A 177 9.55 4.84 3.80
N ILE A 178 8.64 3.87 3.63
CA ILE A 178 8.01 3.59 2.33
C ILE A 178 7.22 4.82 1.86
N SER A 179 6.35 5.37 2.70
CA SER A 179 5.60 6.59 2.39
C SER A 179 6.51 7.75 2.01
N ASN A 180 7.57 7.99 2.79
CA ASN A 180 8.52 9.07 2.52
C ASN A 180 9.29 8.88 1.20
N ASN A 181 9.43 7.64 0.75
CA ASN A 181 10.18 7.32 -0.46
C ASN A 181 9.35 7.35 -1.74
N TYR A 182 8.03 7.38 -1.63
CA TYR A 182 7.15 7.53 -2.80
C TYR A 182 7.47 8.83 -3.55
N PRO A 183 7.33 8.87 -4.87
CA PRO A 183 7.45 10.09 -5.66
C PRO A 183 6.35 11.08 -5.28
N PHE A 184 6.58 12.36 -5.54
CA PHE A 184 5.67 13.44 -5.13
C PHE A 184 4.23 13.23 -5.60
N PHE A 185 4.03 12.65 -6.79
CA PHE A 185 2.70 12.45 -7.37
C PHE A 185 1.90 11.30 -6.71
N PHE A 186 2.55 10.43 -5.94
CA PHE A 186 1.87 9.43 -5.11
C PHE A 186 1.72 9.86 -3.65
N LYS A 187 2.26 11.03 -3.28
CA LYS A 187 2.19 11.53 -1.90
C LYS A 187 1.00 12.47 -1.72
N PRO A 188 -0.03 12.07 -0.97
CA PRO A 188 -1.07 13.00 -0.54
C PRO A 188 -0.49 14.07 0.41
N ILE A 189 -1.29 15.10 0.66
CA ILE A 189 -0.98 16.08 1.71
C ILE A 189 -0.92 15.35 3.05
N GLN A 190 0.17 15.54 3.77
CA GLN A 190 0.41 14.93 5.07
C GLN A 190 0.34 15.96 6.17
N ASP A 191 -0.39 15.65 7.25
CA ASP A 191 -0.40 16.40 8.49
C ASP A 191 0.66 15.84 9.44
N GLY A 192 1.46 16.71 10.04
CA GLY A 192 2.44 16.35 11.04
C GLY A 192 3.88 16.27 10.51
N MET A 193 4.70 15.52 11.24
CA MET A 193 6.15 15.41 10.99
C MET A 193 6.45 14.38 9.90
N ASP A 194 7.59 14.54 9.22
CA ASP A 194 8.10 13.57 8.22
C ASP A 194 8.39 12.18 8.81
N LYS A 195 8.62 12.11 10.13
CA LYS A 195 8.93 10.86 10.85
C LYS A 195 7.99 10.68 12.04
N PRO A 196 6.69 10.44 11.79
CA PRO A 196 5.74 10.21 12.87
C PRO A 196 6.06 8.91 13.61
N LYS A 197 5.74 8.87 14.91
CA LYS A 197 5.99 7.71 15.77
C LYS A 197 4.74 6.91 16.12
N THR A 198 3.58 7.51 15.92
CA THR A 198 2.29 6.94 16.34
C THR A 198 1.27 6.84 15.22
N GLU A 199 1.14 7.89 14.42
CA GLU A 199 0.15 8.00 13.36
C GLU A 199 0.76 8.72 12.15
N LEU A 200 0.49 8.22 10.97
CA LEU A 200 0.74 8.87 9.68
C LEU A 200 -0.61 9.30 9.13
N ALA A 201 -0.84 10.61 9.05
CA ALA A 201 -2.13 11.17 8.67
C ALA A 201 -2.04 11.91 7.33
N TYR A 202 -2.83 11.49 6.36
CA TYR A 202 -2.98 12.12 5.06
C TYR A 202 -4.22 13.00 5.07
N ARG A 203 -4.08 14.18 5.65
CA ARG A 203 -5.14 15.19 5.74
C ARG A 203 -4.54 16.58 5.64
N ILE A 204 -5.40 17.57 5.42
CA ILE A 204 -5.00 18.97 5.43
C ILE A 204 -4.61 19.35 6.86
N PRO A 205 -3.41 19.93 7.07
CA PRO A 205 -2.97 20.36 8.39
C PRO A 205 -3.93 21.38 9.01
N ALA A 206 -4.29 21.19 10.27
CA ALA A 206 -5.12 22.12 11.02
C ALA A 206 -4.35 23.41 11.41
N SER A 207 -3.02 23.35 11.43
CA SER A 207 -2.17 24.47 11.86
C SER A 207 -2.15 25.60 10.82
N LYS A 208 -2.46 26.83 11.26
CA LYS A 208 -2.37 28.05 10.44
C LYS A 208 -0.97 28.31 9.89
N ILE A 209 0.08 27.91 10.63
CA ILE A 209 1.48 28.09 10.22
C ILE A 209 1.80 27.19 9.02
N THR A 210 1.36 25.96 9.08
CA THR A 210 1.56 25.00 7.98
C THR A 210 0.72 25.38 6.77
N LYS A 211 -0.51 25.87 6.98
CA LYS A 211 -1.36 26.41 5.91
C LYS A 211 -0.74 27.63 5.22
N LYS A 212 -0.07 28.50 5.95
CA LYS A 212 0.59 29.69 5.38
C LYS A 212 1.74 29.34 4.44
N ASN A 213 2.43 28.22 4.68
CA ASN A 213 3.47 27.70 3.77
C ASN A 213 2.89 27.02 2.52
N MET A 214 1.58 26.76 2.51
CA MET A 214 0.81 26.19 1.40
C MET A 214 0.07 27.25 0.58
N SER A 215 0.37 28.53 0.81
CA SER A 215 -0.43 29.72 0.46
C SER A 215 -0.53 30.09 -1.03
N THR A 216 -0.11 29.25 -1.94
CA THR A 216 -0.27 29.44 -3.40
C THR A 216 -1.47 28.70 -4.00
N ILE A 217 -2.19 27.94 -3.20
CA ILE A 217 -3.40 27.21 -3.65
C ILE A 217 -4.57 27.75 -2.85
N ASP A 218 -5.69 28.05 -3.52
CA ASP A 218 -6.92 28.45 -2.87
C ASP A 218 -7.32 27.39 -1.85
N GLU A 219 -7.54 27.75 -0.59
CA GLU A 219 -7.92 26.80 0.48
C GLU A 219 -9.20 26.01 0.14
N ASN A 220 -10.05 26.57 -0.74
CA ASN A 220 -11.29 25.96 -1.17
C ASN A 220 -11.10 24.84 -2.20
N ASP A 221 -9.93 24.77 -2.86
CA ASP A 221 -9.65 23.76 -3.89
C ASP A 221 -8.81 22.60 -3.34
N MET A 222 -8.48 22.62 -2.04
CA MET A 222 -7.68 21.57 -1.42
C MET A 222 -8.56 20.54 -0.73
N GLU A 223 -8.51 19.32 -1.19
CA GLU A 223 -9.16 18.18 -0.57
C GLU A 223 -8.12 17.22 0.02
N GLY A 224 -8.22 16.95 1.32
CA GLY A 224 -7.42 15.91 1.99
C GLY A 224 -8.03 14.54 1.79
N LEU A 225 -7.25 13.48 1.95
CA LEU A 225 -7.77 12.10 1.96
C LEU A 225 -8.48 11.75 3.28
N ASP A 226 -8.17 12.46 4.36
CA ASP A 226 -8.62 12.16 5.73
C ASP A 226 -8.37 10.71 6.15
N THR A 227 -7.25 10.18 5.68
CA THR A 227 -6.83 8.79 5.91
C THR A 227 -5.68 8.71 6.90
N THR A 228 -5.73 7.72 7.78
CA THR A 228 -4.71 7.50 8.80
C THR A 228 -4.16 6.08 8.75
N ILE A 229 -2.85 5.96 9.02
CA ILE A 229 -2.17 4.69 9.28
C ILE A 229 -1.58 4.77 10.68
N ASP A 230 -1.95 3.85 11.55
CA ASP A 230 -1.45 3.81 12.93
C ASP A 230 -1.14 2.39 13.40
N TRP A 231 -0.61 2.29 14.58
CA TRP A 231 -0.39 1.03 15.29
C TRP A 231 -0.94 1.12 16.71
N LYS A 232 -1.34 -0.03 17.27
CA LYS A 232 -1.77 -0.12 18.65
C LYS A 232 -1.04 -1.23 19.41
N ASN A 233 -1.06 -1.13 20.73
CA ASN A 233 -0.68 -2.25 21.58
C ASN A 233 -1.63 -3.41 21.35
N THR A 234 -1.07 -4.61 21.30
CA THR A 234 -1.84 -5.82 21.03
C THR A 234 -2.62 -6.21 22.25
N SER A 235 -3.93 -6.21 22.15
CA SER A 235 -4.88 -6.65 23.17
C SER A 235 -6.16 -7.13 22.50
N ASP A 236 -7.01 -7.80 23.26
CA ASP A 236 -8.29 -8.33 22.77
C ASP A 236 -9.18 -7.22 22.18
N ASN A 237 -9.14 -6.02 22.73
CA ASN A 237 -9.98 -4.88 22.33
C ASN A 237 -9.25 -3.84 21.48
N SER A 238 -8.06 -4.15 20.95
CA SER A 238 -7.37 -3.23 20.05
C SER A 238 -8.21 -3.01 18.79
N TYR A 239 -8.44 -1.73 18.42
CA TYR A 239 -9.32 -1.28 17.35
C TYR A 239 -10.82 -1.54 17.54
N ASP A 240 -11.27 -1.87 18.75
CA ASP A 240 -12.71 -1.98 19.01
C ASP A 240 -13.45 -0.66 18.68
N GLY A 241 -14.61 -0.77 18.02
CA GLY A 241 -15.43 0.37 17.64
C GLY A 241 -14.90 1.21 16.46
N GLU A 242 -13.78 0.83 15.86
CA GLU A 242 -13.22 1.56 14.73
C GLU A 242 -13.61 0.97 13.38
N LYS A 243 -13.69 1.81 12.34
CA LYS A 243 -13.88 1.37 10.96
C LYS A 243 -12.52 1.27 10.29
N LEU A 244 -12.13 0.06 9.91
CA LEU A 244 -10.83 -0.19 9.29
C LEU A 244 -10.98 -0.57 7.82
N GLN A 245 -10.15 0.03 6.96
CA GLN A 245 -9.99 -0.34 5.57
C GLN A 245 -8.97 -1.49 5.41
N LEU A 246 -7.91 -1.47 6.22
CA LEU A 246 -6.93 -2.54 6.29
C LEU A 246 -6.51 -2.76 7.75
N LEU A 247 -6.39 -4.02 8.15
CA LEU A 247 -5.82 -4.43 9.42
C LEU A 247 -4.68 -5.41 9.16
N ILE A 248 -3.52 -5.15 9.76
CA ILE A 248 -2.39 -6.07 9.73
C ILE A 248 -2.29 -6.78 11.07
N HIS A 249 -2.36 -8.12 11.04
CA HIS A 249 -2.03 -9.01 12.15
C HIS A 249 -0.67 -9.66 11.89
N ASP A 250 0.42 -8.89 12.06
CA ASP A 250 1.77 -9.42 11.82
C ASP A 250 2.18 -10.41 12.92
N GLU A 251 2.87 -11.48 12.52
CA GLU A 251 3.34 -12.55 13.41
C GLU A 251 2.24 -13.17 14.30
N SER A 252 1.00 -13.24 13.83
CA SER A 252 -0.17 -13.66 14.61
C SER A 252 -0.01 -15.03 15.31
N GLY A 253 0.75 -15.95 14.71
CA GLY A 253 1.08 -17.25 15.31
C GLY A 253 2.09 -17.18 16.49
N LYS A 254 2.61 -16.00 16.82
CA LYS A 254 3.56 -15.78 17.93
C LYS A 254 3.01 -14.87 19.02
N TRP A 255 1.73 -14.55 18.99
CA TRP A 255 1.13 -13.77 20.07
C TRP A 255 1.15 -14.58 21.37
N ASP A 256 1.53 -13.94 22.48
CA ASP A 256 1.89 -14.59 23.75
C ASP A 256 0.83 -15.56 24.32
N LYS A 257 -0.43 -15.32 23.99
CA LYS A 257 -1.53 -16.21 24.36
C LYS A 257 -2.26 -16.63 23.09
N PRO A 258 -2.41 -17.93 22.82
CA PRO A 258 -3.11 -18.42 21.63
C PRO A 258 -4.51 -17.84 21.45
N ASP A 259 -5.20 -17.57 22.56
CA ASP A 259 -6.55 -17.04 22.55
C ASP A 259 -6.61 -15.54 22.19
N ASN A 260 -5.52 -14.79 22.34
CA ASN A 260 -5.52 -13.34 22.09
C ASN A 260 -5.83 -13.01 20.64
N ILE A 261 -5.29 -13.77 19.68
CA ILE A 261 -5.60 -13.55 18.26
C ILE A 261 -7.06 -13.85 17.94
N LEU A 262 -7.63 -14.90 18.53
CA LEU A 262 -9.03 -15.26 18.31
C LEU A 262 -9.98 -14.26 18.98
N ASN A 263 -9.67 -13.80 20.18
CA ASN A 263 -10.44 -12.79 20.89
C ASN A 263 -10.40 -11.46 20.16
N ASN A 264 -9.21 -10.99 19.79
CA ASN A 264 -9.06 -9.77 18.99
C ASN A 264 -9.78 -9.91 17.65
N TRP A 265 -9.70 -11.07 16.97
CA TRP A 265 -10.41 -11.30 15.71
C TRP A 265 -11.94 -11.23 15.89
N ARG A 266 -12.49 -11.72 16.99
CA ARG A 266 -13.93 -11.60 17.27
C ARG A 266 -14.40 -10.15 17.28
N VAL A 267 -13.56 -9.26 17.79
CA VAL A 267 -13.80 -7.81 17.83
C VAL A 267 -13.53 -7.18 16.48
N THR A 268 -12.32 -7.32 15.97
CA THR A 268 -11.83 -6.56 14.79
C THR A 268 -12.50 -6.96 13.49
N LYS A 269 -13.01 -8.20 13.34
CA LYS A 269 -13.78 -8.57 12.15
C LYS A 269 -15.03 -7.70 11.94
N THR A 270 -15.60 -7.14 13.00
CA THR A 270 -16.74 -6.22 12.90
C THR A 270 -16.31 -4.86 12.39
N CYS A 271 -15.09 -4.42 12.71
CA CYS A 271 -14.50 -3.17 12.26
C CYS A 271 -14.19 -3.15 10.74
N LEU A 272 -14.12 -4.33 10.12
CA LEU A 272 -13.89 -4.50 8.67
C LEU A 272 -15.21 -4.56 7.87
N ARG A 273 -16.37 -4.39 8.52
CA ARG A 273 -17.68 -4.52 7.87
C ARG A 273 -18.43 -3.19 7.81
N LEU A 274 -19.24 -3.08 6.76
CA LEU A 274 -20.29 -2.08 6.67
C LEU A 274 -21.60 -2.82 6.36
N GLY A 275 -22.46 -2.97 7.36
CA GLY A 275 -23.63 -3.81 7.26
C GLY A 275 -23.27 -5.27 6.96
N SER A 276 -23.82 -5.85 5.91
CA SER A 276 -23.54 -7.23 5.49
C SER A 276 -22.24 -7.40 4.68
N LYS A 277 -21.65 -6.32 4.17
CA LYS A 277 -20.47 -6.36 3.30
C LYS A 277 -19.19 -6.21 4.10
N VAL A 278 -18.18 -6.97 3.70
CA VAL A 278 -16.80 -6.83 4.20
C VAL A 278 -16.08 -5.82 3.30
N ILE A 279 -15.90 -4.60 3.81
CA ILE A 279 -15.26 -3.52 3.07
C ILE A 279 -13.77 -3.41 3.37
N GLY A 280 -13.40 -3.58 4.62
CA GLY A 280 -12.01 -3.66 5.02
C GLY A 280 -11.45 -5.07 4.90
N LYS A 281 -10.13 -5.19 4.92
CA LYS A 281 -9.43 -6.48 4.78
C LYS A 281 -8.40 -6.66 5.89
N CYS A 282 -8.07 -7.91 6.16
CA CYS A 282 -7.03 -8.29 7.12
C CYS A 282 -5.94 -9.14 6.42
N MET A 283 -4.70 -8.85 6.74
CA MET A 283 -3.54 -9.69 6.43
C MET A 283 -2.94 -10.27 7.70
#